data_c2ee25ad698448c415d50ebc56886bdb
#
_entry.id   c2ee25ad698448c415d50ebc56886bdb
#
_cell.length_a   1.000
_cell.length_b   1.000
_cell.length_c   1.000
_cell.angle_alpha   90.00
_cell.angle_beta   90.00
_cell.angle_gamma   90.00
#
_symmetry.space_group_name_H-M   'P 1'
#
loop_
_entity.id
_entity.type
_entity.pdbx_description
1 polymer ?
#
loop_
_entity_poly.entity_id
_entity_poly.type
_entity_poly.pdbx_seq_one_letter_code
_entity_poly.pdbx_strand_id
1 'polypeptide(L)' 'MKILIVDDFSTMRRIIKNLLRDLGFTNTDEADDGNTALPMLKSGKYDFLVTDWNMPGMSGFDLLKAVRADENLKTLPV' A
#
# COMPACT_ATOMS: atom_id res chain seq x y z
N MET A 1 -7.02 -3.63 12.03
CA MET A 1 -6.84 -3.00 10.71
C MET A 1 -5.53 -3.46 10.10
N LYS A 2 -5.57 -3.98 8.89
CA LYS A 2 -4.36 -4.41 8.19
C LYS A 2 -4.00 -3.38 7.11
N ILE A 3 -2.76 -2.90 7.13
CA ILE A 3 -2.29 -1.81 6.28
C ILE A 3 -1.17 -2.31 5.36
N LEU A 4 -1.26 -2.00 4.07
CA LEU A 4 -0.17 -2.21 3.13
C LEU A 4 0.57 -0.90 2.90
N ILE A 5 1.89 -0.94 3.04
CA ILE A 5 2.78 0.20 2.83
C ILE A 5 3.56 -0.06 1.53
N VAL A 6 3.44 0.84 0.57
CA VAL A 6 4.08 0.70 -0.74
C VAL A 6 5.02 1.88 -0.99
N ASP A 7 6.31 1.59 -1.10
CA ASP A 7 7.35 2.59 -1.39
C ASP A 7 8.57 1.85 -1.91
N ASP A 8 9.26 2.42 -2.89
CA ASP A 8 10.46 1.79 -3.47
C ASP A 8 11.69 1.93 -2.56
N PHE A 9 11.65 2.81 -1.55
CA PHE A 9 12.73 2.96 -0.58
C PHE A 9 12.44 2.20 0.70
N SER A 10 13.29 1.22 1.04
CA SER A 10 13.13 0.43 2.26
C SER A 10 13.20 1.29 3.53
N THR A 11 14.05 2.30 3.51
CA THR A 11 14.18 3.23 4.65
C THR A 11 12.87 3.98 4.91
N MET A 12 12.21 4.46 3.83
CA MET A 12 10.94 5.16 3.97
C MET A 12 9.84 4.22 4.46
N ARG A 13 9.77 2.99 3.95
CA ARG A 13 8.81 2.01 4.44
C ARG A 13 8.98 1.76 5.94
N ARG A 14 10.22 1.66 6.40
CA ARG A 14 10.51 1.46 7.83
C ARG A 14 10.05 2.65 8.67
N ILE A 15 10.28 3.88 8.20
CA ILE A 15 9.84 5.09 8.88
C ILE A 15 8.31 5.10 9.02
N ILE A 16 7.61 4.84 7.93
CA ILE A 16 6.14 4.79 7.92
C ILE A 16 5.63 3.70 8.85
N LYS A 17 6.24 2.52 8.79
CA LYS A 17 5.88 1.41 9.65
C LYS A 17 6.03 1.76 11.13
N ASN A 18 7.12 2.43 11.50
CA ASN A 18 7.37 2.86 12.87
C ASN A 18 6.37 3.92 13.33
N LEU A 19 6.04 4.87 12.46
CA LEU A 19 5.03 5.89 12.78
C LEU A 19 3.65 5.26 13.00
N LEU A 20 3.26 4.32 12.16
CA LEU A 20 1.99 3.61 12.31
C LEU A 20 1.96 2.79 13.60
N ARG A 21 3.06 2.12 13.91
CA ARG A 21 3.19 1.36 15.17
C ARG A 21 3.00 2.27 16.39
N ASP A 22 3.60 3.46 16.35
CA ASP A 22 3.49 4.41 17.45
C ASP A 22 2.05 4.91 17.63
N LEU A 23 1.25 4.88 16.56
CA LEU A 23 -0.17 5.20 16.58
C LEU A 23 -1.06 3.98 16.94
N GLY A 24 -0.47 2.82 17.18
CA GLY A 24 -1.20 1.62 17.55
C GLY A 24 -1.50 0.67 16.38
N PHE A 25 -1.04 0.97 15.17
CA PHE A 25 -1.26 0.13 13.99
C PHE A 25 -0.05 -0.79 13.79
N THR A 26 -0.14 -2.01 14.29
CA THR A 26 0.98 -2.97 14.26
C THR A 26 0.85 -4.03 13.17
N ASN A 27 -0.32 -4.16 12.55
CA ASN A 27 -0.56 -5.16 11.52
C ASN A 27 -0.33 -4.55 10.12
N THR A 28 0.93 -4.50 9.71
CA THR A 28 1.35 -3.89 8.45
C THR A 28 2.18 -4.85 7.62
N ASP A 29 2.01 -4.76 6.30
CA ASP A 29 2.86 -5.44 5.31
C ASP A 29 3.49 -4.39 4.40
N GLU A 30 4.50 -4.78 3.62
CA GLU A 30 5.24 -3.88 2.76
C GLU A 30 5.32 -4.43 1.34
N ALA A 31 5.34 -3.52 0.36
CA ALA A 31 5.65 -3.82 -1.03
C ALA A 31 6.57 -2.72 -1.57
N ASP A 32 7.42 -3.06 -2.53
CA ASP A 32 8.42 -2.13 -3.06
C ASP A 32 7.98 -1.43 -4.33
N ASP A 33 6.89 -1.88 -4.96
CA ASP A 33 6.30 -1.21 -6.13
C ASP A 33 4.83 -1.60 -6.30
N GLY A 34 4.17 -0.94 -7.26
CA GLY A 34 2.75 -1.20 -7.54
C GLY A 34 2.49 -2.57 -8.13
N ASN A 35 3.44 -3.11 -8.91
CA ASN A 35 3.29 -4.44 -9.50
C ASN A 35 3.30 -5.54 -8.44
N THR A 36 4.07 -5.36 -7.37
CA THR A 36 4.07 -6.27 -6.22
C THR A 36 2.85 -6.03 -5.33
N ALA A 37 2.48 -4.76 -5.14
CA ALA A 37 1.38 -4.39 -4.26
C ALA A 37 0.02 -4.86 -4.76
N LEU A 38 -0.23 -4.77 -6.07
CA LEU A 38 -1.55 -5.04 -6.63
C LEU A 38 -2.04 -6.47 -6.37
N PRO A 39 -1.22 -7.54 -6.61
CA PRO A 39 -1.64 -8.89 -6.25
C PRO A 39 -1.92 -9.05 -4.75
N MET A 40 -1.14 -8.38 -3.90
CA MET A 40 -1.36 -8.41 -2.45
C MET A 40 -2.71 -7.79 -2.11
N LEU A 41 -3.04 -6.64 -2.69
CA LEU A 41 -4.32 -5.97 -2.47
C LEU A 41 -5.49 -6.82 -2.96
N LYS A 42 -5.34 -7.51 -4.08
CA LYS A 42 -6.37 -8.37 -4.64
C LYS A 42 -6.68 -9.58 -3.76
N SER A 43 -5.79 -9.91 -2.82
CA SER A 43 -6.06 -10.98 -1.84
C SER A 43 -7.20 -10.61 -0.88
N GLY A 44 -7.58 -9.33 -0.80
CA GLY A 44 -8.68 -8.86 0.04
C GLY A 44 -8.36 -8.72 1.52
N LYS A 45 -7.08 -8.77 1.90
CA LYS A 45 -6.67 -8.77 3.30
C LYS A 45 -6.51 -7.38 3.92
N TYR A 46 -6.45 -6.33 3.09
CA TYR A 46 -6.03 -5.01 3.55
C TYR A 46 -7.21 -4.07 3.73
N ASP A 47 -7.14 -3.27 4.80
CA ASP A 47 -8.16 -2.27 5.14
C ASP A 47 -7.74 -0.86 4.77
N PHE A 48 -6.44 -0.65 4.50
CA PHE A 48 -5.88 0.66 4.17
C PHE A 48 -4.62 0.49 3.33
N LEU A 49 -4.39 1.43 2.41
CA LEU A 49 -3.19 1.47 1.57
C LEU A 49 -2.48 2.81 1.78
N VAL A 50 -1.19 2.75 2.10
CA VAL A 50 -0.28 3.91 2.10
C VAL A 50 0.70 3.70 0.97
N THR A 51 0.73 4.59 -0.02
CA THR A 51 1.59 4.42 -1.19
C THR A 51 2.34 5.70 -1.51
N ASP A 52 3.61 5.55 -1.93
CA ASP A 52 4.35 6.63 -2.55
C ASP A 52 3.77 6.92 -3.94
N TRP A 53 3.92 8.16 -4.39
CA TRP A 53 3.41 8.61 -5.68
C TRP A 53 4.35 8.26 -6.83
N ASN A 54 5.66 8.44 -6.62
CA ASN A 54 6.69 8.23 -7.63
C ASN A 54 7.43 6.93 -7.37
N MET A 55 7.13 5.90 -8.15
CA MET A 55 7.80 4.60 -8.08
C MET A 55 8.12 4.12 -9.49
N PRO A 56 9.28 3.44 -9.70
CA PRO A 56 9.56 2.85 -11.01
C PRO A 56 8.54 1.75 -11.33
N GLY A 57 8.26 1.60 -12.61
CA GLY A 57 7.23 0.65 -13.07
C GLY A 57 5.84 1.22 -12.85
N MET A 58 5.05 0.61 -11.99
CA MET A 58 3.72 1.11 -11.65
C MET A 58 3.81 2.16 -10.56
N SER A 59 3.52 3.42 -10.90
CA SER A 59 3.50 4.53 -9.94
C SER A 59 2.34 4.41 -8.95
N GLY A 60 2.38 5.23 -7.88
CA GLY A 60 1.27 5.31 -6.94
C GLY A 60 -0.03 5.75 -7.60
N PHE A 61 0.05 6.63 -8.61
CA PHE A 61 -1.12 7.04 -9.38
C PHE A 61 -1.72 5.87 -10.17
N ASP A 62 -0.86 5.10 -10.85
CA ASP A 62 -1.31 3.92 -11.60
C ASP A 62 -1.88 2.86 -10.68
N LEU A 63 -1.27 2.67 -9.51
CA LEU A 63 -1.78 1.75 -8.50
C LEU A 63 -3.16 2.19 -8.01
N LEU A 64 -3.34 3.48 -7.73
CA LEU A 64 -4.63 4.01 -7.31
C LEU A 64 -5.69 3.79 -8.38
N LYS A 65 -5.37 4.04 -9.65
CA LYS A 65 -6.30 3.79 -10.77
C LYS A 65 -6.71 2.33 -10.82
N ALA A 66 -5.77 1.40 -10.67
CA ALA A 66 -6.05 -0.03 -10.68
C ALA A 66 -6.95 -0.43 -9.50
N VAL A 67 -6.72 0.14 -8.32
CA VAL A 67 -7.54 -0.10 -7.14
C VAL A 67 -8.97 0.39 -7.36
N ARG A 68 -9.15 1.59 -7.91
CA ARG A 68 -10.49 2.15 -8.16
C ARG A 68 -11.24 1.44 -9.29
N ALA A 69 -10.52 0.77 -10.18
CA ALA A 69 -11.12 -0.02 -11.26
C ALA A 69 -11.53 -1.43 -10.84
N ASP A 70 -11.04 -1.93 -9.71
CA ASP A 70 -11.35 -3.26 -9.20
C ASP A 70 -12.58 -3.21 -8.31
N GLU A 71 -13.61 -4.02 -8.62
CA GLU A 71 -14.87 -4.04 -7.89
C GLU A 71 -14.68 -4.34 -6.39
N ASN A 72 -13.68 -5.16 -6.05
CA ASN A 72 -13.43 -5.55 -4.67
C ASN A 72 -12.57 -4.54 -3.91
N LEU A 73 -11.90 -3.62 -4.61
CA LEU A 73 -10.94 -2.68 -4.03
C LEU A 73 -11.35 -1.22 -4.17
N LYS A 74 -12.38 -0.91 -4.96
CA LYS A 74 -12.71 0.47 -5.32
C LYS A 74 -13.04 1.38 -4.13
N THR A 75 -13.40 0.80 -2.99
CA THR A 75 -13.71 1.56 -1.76
C THR A 75 -12.57 1.52 -0.74
N LEU A 76 -11.44 0.89 -1.07
CA LEU A 76 -10.30 0.80 -0.16
C LEU A 76 -9.75 2.21 0.12
N PRO A 77 -9.64 2.64 1.39
CA PRO A 77 -8.99 3.90 1.73
C PRO A 77 -7.51 3.90 1.37
N VAL A 78 -7.04 4.99 0.81
CA VAL A 78 -5.65 5.15 0.36
C VAL A 78 -5.04 6.42 0.94
#